data_4ca234143d5162076019600f6fa9dd46
#
_entry.id   4ca234143d5162076019600f6fa9dd46
#
_cell.length_a   1.000
_cell.length_b   1.000
_cell.length_c   1.000
_cell.angle_alpha   90.00
_cell.angle_beta   90.00
_cell.angle_gamma   90.00
#
_symmetry.space_group_name_H-M   'P 1'
#
loop_
_entity.id
_entity.type
_entity.pdbx_description
1 polymer ?
#
loop_
_entity_poly.entity_id
_entity_poly.type
_entity_poly.pdbx_seq_one_letter_code
_entity_poly.pdbx_strand_id
1 'polypeptide(L)' 'MKKVLILEDEVSIRSFVVINLKRAGYEVVEAGTGEEALELLKANPDVGVAILDIM' A
#
# COMPACT_ATOMS: atom_id res chain seq x y z
N MET A 1 -7.56 9.14 10.37
CA MET A 1 -7.48 8.67 8.99
C MET A 1 -6.83 7.30 8.96
N LYS A 2 -7.39 6.36 8.21
CA LYS A 2 -6.85 5.01 8.15
C LYS A 2 -5.67 4.94 7.17
N LYS A 3 -4.63 4.27 7.57
CA LYS A 3 -3.45 4.07 6.75
C LYS A 3 -3.51 2.68 6.12
N VAL A 4 -3.29 2.60 4.82
CA VAL A 4 -3.35 1.38 4.03
C VAL A 4 -2.00 1.14 3.37
N LEU A 5 -1.49 -0.09 3.47
CA LEU A 5 -0.32 -0.50 2.72
C LEU A 5 -0.80 -1.25 1.49
N ILE A 6 -0.24 -0.92 0.32
CA ILE A 6 -0.50 -1.68 -0.90
C ILE A 6 0.81 -2.31 -1.37
N LEU A 7 0.78 -3.62 -1.64
CA LEU A 7 1.88 -4.35 -2.25
C LEU A 7 1.42 -4.84 -3.62
N GLU A 8 1.98 -4.26 -4.65
CA GLU A 8 1.67 -4.59 -6.03
C GLU A 8 2.91 -4.32 -6.87
N ASP A 9 3.37 -5.32 -7.63
CA ASP A 9 4.57 -5.20 -8.44
C ASP A 9 4.34 -4.50 -9.79
N GLU A 10 3.10 -4.48 -10.26
CA GLU A 10 2.76 -3.80 -11.50
C GLU A 10 2.49 -2.33 -11.21
N VAL A 11 3.37 -1.45 -11.70
CA VAL A 11 3.33 -0.02 -11.38
C VAL A 11 2.01 0.63 -11.78
N SER A 12 1.49 0.30 -12.96
CA SER A 12 0.25 0.90 -13.45
C SER A 12 -0.94 0.56 -12.56
N ILE A 13 -1.03 -0.71 -12.17
CA ILE A 13 -2.11 -1.18 -11.29
C ILE A 13 -1.98 -0.55 -9.92
N ARG A 14 -0.75 -0.51 -9.40
CA ARG A 14 -0.49 0.09 -8.09
C ARG A 14 -0.91 1.56 -8.07
N SER A 15 -0.53 2.31 -9.09
CA SER A 15 -0.87 3.74 -9.19
C SER A 15 -2.37 3.95 -9.24
N PHE A 16 -3.07 3.12 -9.99
CA PHE A 16 -4.53 3.20 -10.09
C PHE A 16 -5.19 3.01 -8.73
N VAL A 17 -4.78 1.97 -8.01
CA VAL A 17 -5.33 1.67 -6.68
C VAL A 17 -5.00 2.78 -5.69
N VAL A 18 -3.76 3.27 -5.71
CA VAL A 18 -3.32 4.35 -4.82
C VAL A 18 -4.18 5.60 -5.02
N ILE A 19 -4.39 5.99 -6.27
CA ILE A 19 -5.21 7.17 -6.57
C ILE A 19 -6.62 7.01 -6.00
N ASN A 20 -7.22 5.84 -6.18
CA ASN A 20 -8.57 5.60 -5.68
C ASN A 20 -8.65 5.59 -4.16
N LEU A 21 -7.65 5.00 -3.51
CA LEU A 21 -7.60 4.98 -2.04
C LEU A 21 -7.44 6.40 -1.48
N LYS A 22 -6.58 7.20 -2.08
CA LYS A 22 -6.38 8.58 -1.64
C LYS A 22 -7.65 9.40 -1.81
N ARG A 23 -8.37 9.19 -2.91
CA ARG A 23 -9.66 9.86 -3.13
C ARG A 23 -10.68 9.49 -2.07
N ALA A 24 -10.62 8.27 -1.57
CA ALA A 24 -11.52 7.81 -0.51
C ALA A 24 -11.11 8.31 0.87
N GLY A 25 -10.01 9.05 0.97
CA GLY A 25 -9.56 9.63 2.23
C GLY A 25 -8.57 8.79 3.01
N TYR A 26 -8.00 7.76 2.41
CA TYR A 26 -7.00 6.94 3.07
C TYR A 26 -5.59 7.49 2.85
N GLU A 27 -4.74 7.28 3.84
CA GLU A 27 -3.32 7.50 3.68
C GLU A 27 -2.72 6.20 3.15
N VAL A 28 -1.88 6.28 2.12
CA VAL A 28 -1.40 5.09 1.41
C VAL A 28 0.11 4.97 1.45
N VAL A 29 0.58 3.77 1.77
CA VAL A 29 2.00 3.42 1.73
C VAL A 29 2.16 2.37 0.64
N GLU A 30 3.11 2.60 -0.28
CA GLU A 30 3.28 1.75 -1.46
C GLU A 30 4.52 0.88 -1.38
N ALA A 31 4.36 -0.39 -1.75
CA ALA A 31 5.48 -1.33 -1.85
C ALA A 31 5.39 -2.06 -3.18
N GLY A 32 6.53 -2.25 -3.82
CA GLY A 32 6.62 -3.03 -5.06
C GLY A 32 7.11 -4.45 -4.84
N THR A 33 7.63 -4.74 -3.66
CA THR A 33 8.14 -6.08 -3.30
C THR A 33 7.74 -6.42 -1.87
N GLY A 34 7.80 -7.72 -1.55
CA GLY A 34 7.50 -8.17 -0.19
C GLY A 34 8.48 -7.62 0.83
N GLU A 35 9.77 -7.47 0.46
CA GLU A 35 10.76 -6.90 1.35
C GLU A 35 10.46 -5.46 1.69
N GLU A 36 10.11 -4.66 0.69
CA GLU A 36 9.69 -3.27 0.91
C GLU A 36 8.47 -3.22 1.82
N ALA A 37 7.50 -4.11 1.59
CA ALA A 37 6.29 -4.14 2.38
C ALA A 37 6.60 -4.39 3.85
N LEU A 38 7.50 -5.34 4.14
CA LEU A 38 7.89 -5.64 5.51
C LEU A 38 8.57 -4.45 6.18
N GLU A 39 9.48 -3.80 5.47
CA GLU A 39 10.16 -2.62 6.00
C GLU A 39 9.18 -1.48 6.27
N LEU A 40 8.25 -1.27 5.35
CA LEU A 40 7.27 -0.22 5.50
C LEU A 40 6.30 -0.49 6.64
N LEU A 41 5.95 -1.75 6.86
CA LEU A 41 5.10 -2.12 8.01
C LEU A 41 5.81 -1.84 9.33
N LYS A 42 7.12 -2.08 9.38
CA LYS A 42 7.90 -1.77 10.57
C LYS A 42 7.99 -0.27 10.83
N ALA A 43 8.13 0.50 9.75
CA ALA A 43 8.23 1.95 9.83
C ALA A 43 6.87 2.62 10.07
N ASN A 44 5.78 1.92 9.77
CA ASN A 44 4.43 2.45 9.88
C ASN A 44 3.53 1.51 10.69
N PRO A 45 3.74 1.44 12.01
CA PRO A 45 2.97 0.52 12.86
C PRO A 45 1.49 0.86 12.93
N ASP A 46 1.10 2.02 12.43
CA ASP A 46 -0.29 2.46 12.39
C ASP A 46 -1.05 2.01 11.15
N VAL A 47 -0.41 1.21 10.27
CA VAL A 47 -1.11 0.62 9.13
C VAL A 47 -2.21 -0.30 9.64
N GLY A 48 -3.45 -0.05 9.22
CA GLY A 48 -4.59 -0.84 9.65
C GLY A 48 -5.02 -1.91 8.66
N VAL A 49 -4.66 -1.75 7.39
CA VAL A 49 -5.06 -2.69 6.32
C VAL A 49 -3.91 -2.84 5.35
N ALA A 50 -3.66 -4.05 4.90
CA ALA A 50 -2.68 -4.32 3.85
C ALA A 50 -3.39 -4.98 2.68
N ILE A 51 -3.19 -4.43 1.48
CA ILE A 51 -3.72 -5.00 0.24
C ILE A 51 -2.56 -5.64 -0.49
N LEU A 52 -2.63 -6.95 -0.64
CA LEU A 52 -1.56 -7.72 -1.28
C LEU A 52 -2.07 -8.32 -2.58
N ASP A 53 -1.44 -7.96 -3.68
CA ASP A 53 -1.76 -8.53 -4.97
C ASP A 53 -0.48 -9.14 -5.54
N ILE A 54 -0.38 -10.45 -5.43
CA ILE A 54 0.77 -11.21 -5.89
C ILE A 54 0.34 -12.05 -7.08
N MET A 55 0.91 -11.74 -8.21
CA MET A 55 0.65 -12.49 -9.44
C MET A 55 1.83 -13.40 -9.72
#